data_fa4ae80aaeb7b8ff9a7d135fc72c2b4e
#
_entry.id   fa4ae80aaeb7b8ff9a7d135fc72c2b4e
#
_cell.length_a   1.000
_cell.length_b   1.000
_cell.length_c   1.000
_cell.angle_alpha   90.00
_cell.angle_beta   90.00
_cell.angle_gamma   90.00
#
_symmetry.space_group_name_H-M   'P 1'
#
loop_
_entity.id
_entity.type
_entity.pdbx_description
1 polymer ?
#
loop_
_entity_poly.entity_id
_entity_poly.type
_entity_poly.pdbx_seq_one_letter_code
_entity_poly.pdbx_strand_id
1 'polypeptide(L)'
;MNGPLLLYPLPGNAARAAAIAQALQGRADVRVMSCTVHAFPDGESLVQVAPPPPGSQAVLVCSLNQPDARTVPLLMAAGTLRELGALQVGLVAPYLAYMRQDIRFAPGQAVSARLYARLLSAHVDWLLTVDPHLHRIHDLSEVYNLRSRVLHAAPRLAQWIAAQVPKPLIVGPDGESAQWAADVAARAAAPVVVVQKTRLGDTDVRSTIPDLHLHPGRTPVLIDDIISTGRTLVAALDHLRAAGSPPPVCVAVHGLFAADALDAIRAAGAARIAVTNTVDGVAAPGVDTIALDADLAQGVLDLCAAGCSQTAASKGTPS
;
A
#
# COMPACT_ATOMS: atom_id res chain seq x y z
N MET A 1 -26.16 -5.77 -7.02
CA MET A 1 -25.32 -6.91 -6.59
C MET A 1 -26.26 -8.00 -6.11
N ASN A 2 -26.30 -9.17 -6.79
CA ASN A 2 -27.29 -10.21 -6.51
C ASN A 2 -26.86 -11.26 -5.46
N GLY A 3 -25.88 -10.99 -4.64
CA GLY A 3 -25.41 -11.88 -3.59
C GLY A 3 -24.57 -11.16 -2.54
N PRO A 4 -24.30 -11.82 -1.38
CA PRO A 4 -23.49 -11.24 -0.33
C PRO A 4 -22.04 -11.07 -0.78
N LEU A 5 -21.41 -10.03 -0.30
CA LEU A 5 -19.97 -9.78 -0.41
C LEU A 5 -19.25 -10.46 0.76
N LEU A 6 -18.37 -11.40 0.46
CA LEU A 6 -17.72 -12.22 1.47
C LEU A 6 -16.25 -11.86 1.58
N LEU A 7 -15.84 -11.29 2.71
CA LEU A 7 -14.44 -10.90 2.97
C LEU A 7 -13.71 -12.04 3.68
N TYR A 8 -12.65 -12.55 3.08
CA TYR A 8 -11.79 -13.61 3.61
C TYR A 8 -10.42 -13.03 4.00
N PRO A 9 -10.22 -12.61 5.26
CA PRO A 9 -8.93 -12.15 5.70
C PRO A 9 -7.93 -13.30 5.81
N LEU A 10 -6.78 -13.20 5.16
CA LEU A 10 -5.64 -14.04 5.45
C LEU A 10 -5.06 -13.68 6.84
N PRO A 11 -4.26 -14.55 7.47
CA PRO A 11 -3.66 -14.26 8.77
C PRO A 11 -3.02 -12.88 8.86
N GLY A 12 -3.32 -12.16 9.95
CA GLY A 12 -2.87 -10.79 10.18
C GLY A 12 -3.77 -9.70 9.59
N ASN A 13 -4.80 -10.03 8.78
CA ASN A 13 -5.67 -9.04 8.11
C ASN A 13 -7.11 -8.99 8.67
N ALA A 14 -7.39 -9.65 9.78
CA ALA A 14 -8.74 -9.73 10.34
C ALA A 14 -9.31 -8.36 10.74
N ALA A 15 -8.50 -7.50 11.38
CA ALA A 15 -8.92 -6.16 11.78
C ALA A 15 -9.28 -5.30 10.58
N ARG A 16 -8.53 -5.40 9.47
CA ARG A 16 -8.80 -4.70 8.22
C ARG A 16 -10.09 -5.18 7.57
N ALA A 17 -10.31 -6.49 7.47
CA ALA A 17 -11.55 -7.00 6.92
C ALA A 17 -12.76 -6.56 7.73
N ALA A 18 -12.66 -6.54 9.07
CA ALA A 18 -13.69 -6.03 9.94
C ALA A 18 -13.96 -4.53 9.72
N ALA A 19 -12.91 -3.70 9.59
CA ALA A 19 -13.03 -2.27 9.33
C ALA A 19 -13.66 -1.98 7.95
N ILE A 20 -13.26 -2.72 6.91
CA ILE A 20 -13.90 -2.64 5.58
C ILE A 20 -15.38 -3.04 5.68
N ALA A 21 -15.71 -4.13 6.36
CA ALA A 21 -17.09 -4.57 6.55
C ALA A 21 -17.92 -3.52 7.28
N GLN A 22 -17.37 -2.92 8.34
CA GLN A 22 -18.01 -1.84 9.08
C GLN A 22 -18.29 -0.62 8.19
N ALA A 23 -17.33 -0.20 7.36
CA ALA A 23 -17.49 0.91 6.43
C ALA A 23 -18.52 0.62 5.31
N LEU A 24 -18.84 -0.64 5.06
CA LEU A 24 -19.84 -1.10 4.09
C LEU A 24 -21.24 -1.30 4.68
N GLN A 25 -21.41 -1.18 6.01
CA GLN A 25 -22.73 -1.34 6.66
C GLN A 25 -23.77 -0.39 6.06
N GLY A 26 -24.97 -0.94 5.77
CA GLY A 26 -26.05 -0.19 5.13
C GLY A 26 -25.88 0.07 3.62
N ARG A 27 -24.72 -0.33 3.02
CA ARG A 27 -24.40 -0.13 1.60
C ARG A 27 -24.37 -1.45 0.81
N ALA A 28 -24.04 -2.55 1.46
CA ALA A 28 -24.03 -3.89 0.89
C ALA A 28 -24.29 -4.95 1.98
N ASP A 29 -24.81 -6.13 1.59
CA ASP A 29 -24.76 -7.32 2.46
C ASP A 29 -23.33 -7.85 2.46
N VAL A 30 -22.57 -7.52 3.51
CA VAL A 30 -21.17 -7.89 3.66
C VAL A 30 -20.97 -8.77 4.87
N ARG A 31 -20.16 -9.82 4.72
CA ARG A 31 -19.85 -10.78 5.80
C ARG A 31 -18.35 -11.05 5.83
N VAL A 32 -17.78 -11.07 7.03
CA VAL A 32 -16.40 -11.52 7.24
C VAL A 32 -16.43 -13.00 7.49
N MET A 33 -15.71 -13.75 6.65
CA MET A 33 -15.65 -15.20 6.63
C MET A 33 -14.32 -15.68 7.20
N SER A 34 -14.27 -16.93 7.66
CA SER A 34 -13.04 -17.51 8.17
C SER A 34 -12.11 -17.92 7.01
N CYS A 35 -10.83 -17.58 7.14
CA CYS A 35 -9.72 -18.07 6.32
C CYS A 35 -8.54 -18.35 7.27
N THR A 36 -8.18 -19.60 7.42
CA THR A 36 -7.09 -20.03 8.31
C THR A 36 -5.96 -20.65 7.51
N VAL A 37 -4.74 -20.42 7.98
CA VAL A 37 -3.52 -20.99 7.42
C VAL A 37 -2.76 -21.65 8.56
N HIS A 38 -2.54 -22.95 8.44
CA HIS A 38 -1.67 -23.71 9.33
C HIS A 38 -0.35 -23.97 8.60
N ALA A 39 0.75 -23.57 9.22
CA ALA A 39 2.09 -23.86 8.71
C ALA A 39 2.62 -25.16 9.32
N PHE A 40 3.03 -26.11 8.48
CA PHE A 40 3.70 -27.32 8.91
C PHE A 40 5.19 -27.06 9.20
N PRO A 41 5.84 -27.91 10.00
CA PRO A 41 7.26 -27.73 10.35
C PRO A 41 8.23 -27.76 9.16
N ASP A 42 7.85 -28.41 8.07
CA ASP A 42 8.59 -28.48 6.80
C ASP A 42 8.40 -27.27 5.88
N GLY A 43 7.53 -26.32 6.30
CA GLY A 43 7.23 -25.09 5.56
C GLY A 43 6.02 -25.18 4.63
N GLU A 44 5.36 -26.33 4.52
CA GLU A 44 4.09 -26.43 3.81
C GLU A 44 2.96 -25.71 4.56
N SER A 45 1.90 -25.36 3.83
CA SER A 45 0.74 -24.68 4.39
C SER A 45 -0.54 -25.45 4.11
N LEU A 46 -1.38 -25.65 5.14
CA LEU A 46 -2.77 -26.05 4.99
C LEU A 46 -3.66 -24.80 5.07
N VAL A 47 -4.42 -24.58 4.02
CA VAL A 47 -5.35 -23.44 3.92
C VAL A 47 -6.78 -23.97 4.03
N GLN A 48 -7.57 -23.35 4.90
CA GLN A 48 -8.98 -23.66 5.06
C GLN A 48 -9.80 -22.36 4.97
N VAL A 49 -10.82 -22.36 4.11
CA VAL A 49 -11.78 -21.26 3.97
C VAL A 49 -13.19 -21.74 4.34
N ALA A 50 -13.98 -20.86 4.94
CA ALA A 50 -15.40 -21.13 5.11
C ALA A 50 -16.07 -21.20 3.72
N PRO A 51 -16.84 -22.27 3.40
CA PRO A 51 -17.45 -22.41 2.08
C PRO A 51 -18.35 -21.21 1.72
N PRO A 52 -18.16 -20.59 0.55
CA PRO A 52 -19.04 -19.53 0.09
C PRO A 52 -20.38 -20.11 -0.37
N PRO A 53 -21.52 -19.41 -0.20
CA PRO A 53 -22.73 -19.74 -0.93
C PRO A 53 -22.48 -19.71 -2.44
N PRO A 54 -23.05 -20.65 -3.23
CA PRO A 54 -22.87 -20.65 -4.68
C PRO A 54 -23.23 -19.31 -5.31
N GLY A 55 -22.43 -18.83 -6.24
CA GLY A 55 -22.64 -17.57 -6.94
C GLY A 55 -22.31 -16.30 -6.15
N SER A 56 -21.69 -16.43 -4.95
CA SER A 56 -21.24 -15.28 -4.14
C SER A 56 -19.97 -14.64 -4.71
N GLN A 57 -19.73 -13.41 -4.30
CA GLN A 57 -18.48 -12.70 -4.57
C GLN A 57 -17.54 -12.85 -3.35
N ALA A 58 -16.39 -13.47 -3.55
CA ALA A 58 -15.36 -13.64 -2.54
C ALA A 58 -14.27 -12.57 -2.71
N VAL A 59 -13.83 -12.00 -1.60
CA VAL A 59 -12.75 -11.00 -1.56
C VAL A 59 -11.71 -11.44 -0.55
N LEU A 60 -10.55 -11.79 -1.02
CA LEU A 60 -9.38 -12.05 -0.19
C LEU A 60 -8.81 -10.71 0.30
N VAL A 61 -8.58 -10.58 1.60
CA VAL A 61 -7.96 -9.40 2.21
C VAL A 61 -6.58 -9.80 2.70
N CYS A 62 -5.53 -9.32 2.04
CA CYS A 62 -4.15 -9.70 2.32
C CYS A 62 -3.16 -8.60 1.97
N SER A 63 -2.64 -7.90 2.96
CA SER A 63 -1.48 -7.04 2.75
C SER A 63 -0.25 -7.91 2.47
N LEU A 64 0.47 -7.63 1.39
CA LEU A 64 1.53 -8.51 0.85
C LEU A 64 2.93 -8.16 1.38
N ASN A 65 3.03 -7.58 2.58
CA ASN A 65 4.29 -7.52 3.30
C ASN A 65 4.76 -8.95 3.67
N GLN A 66 6.03 -9.25 3.51
CA GLN A 66 6.59 -10.62 3.58
C GLN A 66 5.94 -11.56 2.53
N PRO A 67 6.03 -11.23 1.23
CA PRO A 67 5.22 -11.85 0.18
C PRO A 67 5.49 -13.34 0.00
N ASP A 68 6.69 -13.83 0.23
CA ASP A 68 7.05 -15.24 0.03
C ASP A 68 6.23 -16.16 0.94
N ALA A 69 6.04 -15.79 2.20
CA ALA A 69 5.23 -16.54 3.13
C ALA A 69 3.71 -16.41 2.90
N ARG A 70 3.27 -15.35 2.24
CA ARG A 70 1.84 -15.02 2.05
C ARG A 70 1.30 -15.46 0.70
N THR A 71 2.14 -15.50 -0.32
CA THR A 71 1.70 -15.74 -1.71
C THR A 71 1.11 -17.13 -1.89
N VAL A 72 1.79 -18.18 -1.47
CA VAL A 72 1.29 -19.56 -1.65
C VAL A 72 -0.05 -19.77 -0.94
N PRO A 73 -0.22 -19.43 0.35
CA PRO A 73 -1.52 -19.50 1.01
C PRO A 73 -2.62 -18.68 0.33
N LEU A 74 -2.29 -17.49 -0.17
CA LEU A 74 -3.23 -16.64 -0.94
C LEU A 74 -3.74 -17.34 -2.19
N LEU A 75 -2.83 -17.94 -2.97
CA LEU A 75 -3.20 -18.65 -4.21
C LEU A 75 -4.04 -19.89 -3.92
N MET A 76 -3.71 -20.66 -2.86
CA MET A 76 -4.51 -21.79 -2.41
C MET A 76 -5.90 -21.35 -1.97
N ALA A 77 -6.02 -20.26 -1.20
CA ALA A 77 -7.33 -19.73 -0.82
C ALA A 77 -8.16 -19.32 -2.04
N ALA A 78 -7.55 -18.64 -3.02
CA ALA A 78 -8.22 -18.23 -4.24
C ALA A 78 -8.74 -19.43 -5.05
N GLY A 79 -7.90 -20.45 -5.25
CA GLY A 79 -8.26 -21.69 -5.94
C GLY A 79 -9.40 -22.42 -5.23
N THR A 80 -9.29 -22.60 -3.92
CA THR A 80 -10.32 -23.28 -3.10
C THR A 80 -11.67 -22.56 -3.15
N LEU A 81 -11.67 -21.22 -3.08
CA LEU A 81 -12.93 -20.45 -3.19
C LEU A 81 -13.61 -20.65 -4.55
N ARG A 82 -12.84 -20.74 -5.64
CA ARG A 82 -13.39 -21.05 -6.98
C ARG A 82 -13.96 -22.46 -7.06
N GLU A 83 -13.23 -23.44 -6.56
CA GLU A 83 -13.70 -24.84 -6.53
C GLU A 83 -14.99 -25.00 -5.71
N LEU A 84 -15.14 -24.22 -4.63
CA LEU A 84 -16.34 -24.19 -3.79
C LEU A 84 -17.49 -23.34 -4.37
N GLY A 85 -17.34 -22.79 -5.58
CA GLY A 85 -18.43 -22.13 -6.33
C GLY A 85 -18.53 -20.61 -6.15
N ALA A 86 -17.50 -19.95 -5.67
CA ALA A 86 -17.43 -18.50 -5.75
C ALA A 86 -17.49 -18.04 -7.21
N LEU A 87 -18.38 -17.10 -7.51
CA LEU A 87 -18.54 -16.56 -8.88
C LEU A 87 -17.33 -15.71 -9.28
N GLN A 88 -16.78 -14.98 -8.34
CA GLN A 88 -15.66 -14.08 -8.52
C GLN A 88 -14.79 -14.08 -7.27
N VAL A 89 -13.48 -14.03 -7.47
CA VAL A 89 -12.48 -13.90 -6.39
C VAL A 89 -11.66 -12.64 -6.61
N GLY A 90 -11.88 -11.63 -5.77
CA GLY A 90 -11.09 -10.40 -5.77
C GLY A 90 -9.98 -10.41 -4.72
N LEU A 91 -9.01 -9.52 -4.88
CA LEU A 91 -7.93 -9.32 -3.92
C LEU A 91 -7.87 -7.85 -3.48
N VAL A 92 -7.97 -7.61 -2.20
CA VAL A 92 -7.58 -6.36 -1.54
C VAL A 92 -6.19 -6.55 -0.97
N ALA A 93 -5.19 -5.97 -1.62
CA ALA A 93 -3.80 -5.96 -1.17
C ALA A 93 -3.37 -4.50 -0.94
N PRO A 94 -3.66 -3.91 0.24
CA PRO A 94 -3.32 -2.51 0.49
C PRO A 94 -1.83 -2.22 0.27
N TYR A 95 -0.94 -3.11 0.68
CA TYR A 95 0.45 -3.13 0.24
C TYR A 95 0.64 -4.22 -0.82
N LEU A 96 1.09 -3.80 -2.03
CA LEU A 96 1.38 -4.68 -3.15
C LEU A 96 2.90 -4.92 -3.24
N ALA A 97 3.29 -6.18 -3.14
CA ALA A 97 4.69 -6.58 -3.17
C ALA A 97 5.28 -6.64 -4.58
N TYR A 98 6.60 -6.80 -4.66
CA TYR A 98 7.39 -7.01 -5.87
C TYR A 98 7.36 -5.90 -6.92
N MET A 99 6.83 -4.70 -6.59
CA MET A 99 6.76 -3.59 -7.53
C MET A 99 8.07 -2.78 -7.63
N ARG A 100 9.02 -2.95 -6.70
CA ARG A 100 10.30 -2.21 -6.68
C ARG A 100 11.26 -2.60 -7.78
N GLN A 101 11.15 -3.80 -8.36
CA GLN A 101 11.99 -4.29 -9.43
C GLN A 101 11.18 -4.39 -10.72
N ASP A 102 11.03 -3.27 -11.38
CA ASP A 102 10.26 -3.05 -12.61
C ASP A 102 11.10 -3.24 -13.88
N ILE A 103 12.44 -3.17 -13.76
CA ILE A 103 13.40 -3.46 -14.82
C ILE A 103 14.48 -4.45 -14.35
N ARG A 104 15.32 -4.88 -15.29
CA ARG A 104 16.50 -5.68 -15.01
C ARG A 104 17.68 -4.74 -14.78
N PHE A 105 18.13 -4.59 -13.53
CA PHE A 105 19.27 -3.72 -13.15
C PHE A 105 20.63 -4.35 -13.50
N ALA A 106 20.70 -5.69 -13.57
CA ALA A 106 21.89 -6.42 -14.01
C ALA A 106 21.50 -7.65 -14.84
N PRO A 107 22.36 -8.14 -15.74
CA PRO A 107 22.10 -9.35 -16.51
C PRO A 107 21.71 -10.54 -15.61
N GLY A 108 20.70 -11.30 -16.04
CA GLY A 108 20.21 -12.48 -15.31
C GLY A 108 19.24 -12.21 -14.19
N GLN A 109 19.04 -10.96 -13.74
CA GLN A 109 18.04 -10.64 -12.73
C GLN A 109 16.60 -10.83 -13.23
N ALA A 110 15.70 -11.28 -12.36
CA ALA A 110 14.28 -11.34 -12.65
C ALA A 110 13.66 -9.93 -12.65
N VAL A 111 12.69 -9.66 -13.51
CA VAL A 111 11.82 -8.49 -13.40
C VAL A 111 10.62 -8.90 -12.56
N SER A 112 10.75 -8.76 -11.23
CA SER A 112 9.80 -9.30 -10.25
C SER A 112 8.39 -8.77 -10.43
N ALA A 113 8.24 -7.48 -10.76
CA ALA A 113 6.94 -6.86 -10.98
C ALA A 113 6.12 -7.59 -12.05
N ARG A 114 6.73 -7.93 -13.18
CA ARG A 114 6.06 -8.65 -14.28
C ARG A 114 5.75 -10.11 -13.96
N LEU A 115 6.68 -10.77 -13.26
CA LEU A 115 6.49 -12.19 -12.88
C LEU A 115 5.38 -12.34 -11.86
N TYR A 116 5.39 -11.49 -10.83
CA TYR A 116 4.40 -11.52 -9.77
C TYR A 116 3.02 -11.08 -10.26
N ALA A 117 2.97 -10.07 -11.13
CA ALA A 117 1.72 -9.64 -11.76
C ALA A 117 1.05 -10.79 -12.55
N ARG A 118 1.82 -11.55 -13.34
CA ARG A 118 1.29 -12.73 -14.06
C ARG A 118 0.78 -13.80 -13.11
N LEU A 119 1.50 -14.04 -12.00
CA LEU A 119 1.11 -15.01 -11.00
C LEU A 119 -0.23 -14.64 -10.36
N LEU A 120 -0.41 -13.41 -9.90
CA LEU A 120 -1.66 -12.96 -9.31
C LEU A 120 -2.79 -12.91 -10.33
N SER A 121 -2.53 -12.44 -11.56
CA SER A 121 -3.54 -12.34 -12.62
C SER A 121 -4.13 -13.71 -13.02
N ALA A 122 -3.42 -14.81 -12.80
CA ALA A 122 -3.92 -16.14 -13.07
C ALA A 122 -4.89 -16.65 -11.97
N HIS A 123 -4.92 -16.04 -10.79
CA HIS A 123 -5.63 -16.57 -9.63
C HIS A 123 -6.76 -15.69 -9.12
N VAL A 124 -6.74 -14.38 -9.40
CA VAL A 124 -7.80 -13.45 -8.95
C VAL A 124 -8.36 -12.66 -10.11
N ASP A 125 -9.63 -12.23 -9.99
CA ASP A 125 -10.35 -11.55 -11.08
C ASP A 125 -10.13 -10.04 -11.06
N TRP A 126 -9.79 -9.50 -9.89
CA TRP A 126 -9.48 -8.08 -9.74
C TRP A 126 -8.59 -7.83 -8.53
N LEU A 127 -7.89 -6.69 -8.55
CA LEU A 127 -6.96 -6.23 -7.54
C LEU A 127 -7.28 -4.81 -7.11
N LEU A 128 -7.39 -4.59 -5.78
CA LEU A 128 -7.40 -3.28 -5.15
C LEU A 128 -6.13 -3.09 -4.34
N THR A 129 -5.41 -2.01 -4.57
CA THR A 129 -4.18 -1.69 -3.85
C THR A 129 -4.07 -0.20 -3.56
N VAL A 130 -3.11 0.20 -2.72
CA VAL A 130 -2.84 1.59 -2.36
C VAL A 130 -1.43 1.94 -2.81
N ASP A 131 -1.26 3.02 -3.54
CA ASP A 131 0.02 3.59 -3.99
C ASP A 131 1.12 2.53 -4.20
N PRO A 132 0.93 1.55 -5.11
CA PRO A 132 1.98 0.60 -5.42
C PRO A 132 3.18 1.36 -5.98
N HIS A 133 4.37 0.93 -5.58
CA HIS A 133 5.61 1.60 -5.96
C HIS A 133 5.83 1.56 -7.49
N LEU A 134 5.29 2.57 -8.18
CA LEU A 134 5.33 2.69 -9.64
C LEU A 134 6.33 3.78 -10.03
N HIS A 135 7.42 3.42 -10.71
CA HIS A 135 8.37 4.37 -11.25
C HIS A 135 8.34 4.41 -12.79
N ARG A 136 8.60 3.27 -13.42
CA ARG A 136 8.64 3.12 -14.89
C ARG A 136 7.39 2.45 -15.44
N ILE A 137 6.63 1.82 -14.58
CA ILE A 137 5.28 1.33 -14.85
C ILE A 137 4.35 2.46 -14.45
N HIS A 138 3.59 3.03 -15.38
CA HIS A 138 2.71 4.16 -15.10
C HIS A 138 1.31 3.74 -14.68
N ASP A 139 0.90 2.55 -15.10
CA ASP A 139 -0.39 1.95 -14.75
C ASP A 139 -0.24 0.45 -14.53
N LEU A 140 -0.99 -0.10 -13.55
CA LEU A 140 -0.94 -1.53 -13.26
C LEU A 140 -1.36 -2.40 -14.45
N SER A 141 -2.20 -1.91 -15.36
CA SER A 141 -2.63 -2.62 -16.56
C SER A 141 -1.49 -2.92 -17.54
N GLU A 142 -0.33 -2.25 -17.40
CA GLU A 142 0.86 -2.58 -18.20
C GLU A 142 1.48 -3.94 -17.83
N VAL A 143 1.20 -4.44 -16.63
CA VAL A 143 1.80 -5.69 -16.11
C VAL A 143 0.76 -6.68 -15.58
N TYR A 144 -0.39 -6.23 -15.08
CA TYR A 144 -1.48 -7.06 -14.57
C TYR A 144 -2.54 -7.27 -15.66
N ASN A 145 -2.82 -8.53 -16.00
CA ASN A 145 -3.91 -8.89 -16.91
C ASN A 145 -5.19 -9.20 -16.11
N LEU A 146 -5.64 -8.23 -15.33
CA LEU A 146 -6.87 -8.28 -14.53
C LEU A 146 -7.38 -6.86 -14.33
N ARG A 147 -8.61 -6.72 -13.87
CA ARG A 147 -9.12 -5.41 -13.45
C ARG A 147 -8.39 -4.96 -12.20
N SER A 148 -7.79 -3.79 -12.22
CA SER A 148 -7.12 -3.23 -11.05
C SER A 148 -7.63 -1.84 -10.72
N ARG A 149 -7.55 -1.48 -9.45
CA ARG A 149 -7.77 -0.13 -8.96
C ARG A 149 -6.68 0.24 -7.97
N VAL A 150 -6.07 1.38 -8.22
CA VAL A 150 -5.13 2.01 -7.32
C VAL A 150 -5.85 3.10 -6.54
N LEU A 151 -5.75 3.06 -5.23
CA LEU A 151 -6.14 4.15 -4.34
C LEU A 151 -4.92 5.00 -4.03
N HIS A 152 -5.10 6.32 -4.01
CA HIS A 152 -4.05 7.25 -3.64
C HIS A 152 -4.23 7.73 -2.21
N ALA A 153 -3.21 7.54 -1.37
CA ALA A 153 -3.23 7.97 0.03
C ALA A 153 -3.01 9.48 0.20
N ALA A 154 -2.48 10.16 -0.81
CA ALA A 154 -2.16 11.59 -0.75
C ALA A 154 -3.27 12.47 -0.15
N PRO A 155 -4.58 12.29 -0.46
CA PRO A 155 -5.65 13.06 0.19
C PRO A 155 -5.72 12.85 1.70
N ARG A 156 -5.54 11.61 2.18
CA ARG A 156 -5.60 11.27 3.61
C ARG A 156 -4.36 11.75 4.35
N LEU A 157 -3.18 11.61 3.73
CA LEU A 157 -1.93 12.14 4.28
C LEU A 157 -2.02 13.66 4.43
N ALA A 158 -2.45 14.36 3.39
CA ALA A 158 -2.61 15.82 3.42
C ALA A 158 -3.61 16.28 4.48
N GLN A 159 -4.74 15.60 4.61
CA GLN A 159 -5.73 15.87 5.67
C GLN A 159 -5.13 15.70 7.07
N TRP A 160 -4.39 14.60 7.30
CA TRP A 160 -3.73 14.36 8.58
C TRP A 160 -2.66 15.42 8.86
N ILE A 161 -1.81 15.73 7.88
CA ILE A 161 -0.76 16.75 8.01
C ILE A 161 -1.36 18.11 8.36
N ALA A 162 -2.38 18.55 7.63
CA ALA A 162 -3.04 19.84 7.88
C ALA A 162 -3.67 19.93 9.28
N ALA A 163 -4.19 18.81 9.80
CA ALA A 163 -4.83 18.76 11.13
C ALA A 163 -3.82 18.62 12.27
N GLN A 164 -2.67 17.98 12.05
CA GLN A 164 -1.77 17.52 13.11
C GLN A 164 -0.42 18.25 13.16
N VAL A 165 -0.03 18.94 12.08
CA VAL A 165 1.29 19.58 11.98
C VAL A 165 1.11 21.10 11.82
N PRO A 166 1.58 21.91 12.79
CA PRO A 166 1.50 23.36 12.68
C PRO A 166 2.46 23.87 11.59
N LYS A 167 1.96 24.73 10.70
CA LYS A 167 2.75 25.36 9.61
C LYS A 167 3.62 24.34 8.85
N PRO A 168 3.05 23.30 8.24
CA PRO A 168 3.86 22.27 7.59
C PRO A 168 4.68 22.80 6.42
N LEU A 169 5.86 22.22 6.21
CA LEU A 169 6.68 22.30 5.00
C LEU A 169 6.90 20.89 4.50
N ILE A 170 6.34 20.55 3.37
CA ILE A 170 6.49 19.22 2.81
C ILE A 170 7.90 19.07 2.25
N VAL A 171 8.55 17.94 2.58
CA VAL A 171 9.91 17.64 2.16
C VAL A 171 9.92 16.28 1.47
N GLY A 172 10.17 16.28 0.16
CA GLY A 172 10.45 15.06 -0.60
C GLY A 172 11.89 14.61 -0.35
N PRO A 173 12.15 13.35 0.06
CA PRO A 173 13.48 12.89 0.43
C PRO A 173 14.44 12.72 -0.76
N ASP A 174 13.91 12.73 -1.99
CA ASP A 174 14.69 12.65 -3.23
C ASP A 174 13.87 13.14 -4.44
N GLY A 175 14.50 13.15 -5.63
CA GLY A 175 13.87 13.60 -6.87
C GLY A 175 12.74 12.68 -7.35
N GLU A 176 12.73 11.41 -6.98
CA GLU A 176 11.69 10.45 -7.38
C GLU A 176 10.37 10.74 -6.66
N SER A 177 10.44 11.24 -5.44
CA SER A 177 9.29 11.66 -4.62
C SER A 177 8.69 13.02 -5.00
N ALA A 178 9.33 13.80 -5.90
CA ALA A 178 9.00 15.20 -6.15
C ALA A 178 7.53 15.43 -6.58
N GLN A 179 7.02 14.65 -7.53
CA GLN A 179 5.66 14.82 -8.04
C GLN A 179 4.63 14.46 -6.97
N TRP A 180 4.87 13.39 -6.23
CA TRP A 180 3.99 12.94 -5.16
C TRP A 180 4.01 13.91 -3.98
N ALA A 181 5.20 14.42 -3.61
CA ALA A 181 5.35 15.45 -2.58
C ALA A 181 4.58 16.72 -2.96
N ALA A 182 4.62 17.14 -4.23
CA ALA A 182 3.88 18.28 -4.72
C ALA A 182 2.36 18.10 -4.63
N ASP A 183 1.83 16.88 -4.92
CA ASP A 183 0.40 16.59 -4.79
C ASP A 183 -0.06 16.66 -3.32
N VAL A 184 0.70 16.06 -2.39
CA VAL A 184 0.39 16.15 -0.95
C VAL A 184 0.46 17.60 -0.47
N ALA A 185 1.48 18.37 -0.88
CA ALA A 185 1.65 19.76 -0.49
C ALA A 185 0.50 20.66 -0.97
N ALA A 186 0.09 20.50 -2.23
CA ALA A 186 -1.04 21.23 -2.79
C ALA A 186 -2.34 20.96 -2.02
N ARG A 187 -2.61 19.71 -1.67
CA ARG A 187 -3.78 19.29 -0.88
C ARG A 187 -3.72 19.77 0.57
N ALA A 188 -2.52 19.82 1.17
CA ALA A 188 -2.31 20.31 2.54
C ALA A 188 -2.21 21.85 2.61
N ALA A 189 -2.32 22.57 1.50
CA ALA A 189 -2.06 24.01 1.39
C ALA A 189 -0.69 24.40 2.02
N ALA A 190 0.34 23.60 1.78
CA ALA A 190 1.68 23.76 2.31
C ALA A 190 2.71 23.98 1.20
N PRO A 191 3.80 24.70 1.45
CA PRO A 191 4.93 24.73 0.54
C PRO A 191 5.64 23.37 0.48
N VAL A 192 6.38 23.13 -0.60
CA VAL A 192 7.15 21.92 -0.82
C VAL A 192 8.59 22.22 -1.19
N VAL A 193 9.51 21.44 -0.68
CA VAL A 193 10.92 21.38 -1.09
C VAL A 193 11.31 19.94 -1.33
N VAL A 194 12.29 19.70 -2.20
CA VAL A 194 12.76 18.35 -2.50
C VAL A 194 14.27 18.28 -2.29
N VAL A 195 14.73 17.26 -1.61
CA VAL A 195 16.16 17.01 -1.41
C VAL A 195 16.83 16.73 -2.75
N GLN A 196 17.83 17.52 -3.09
CA GLN A 196 18.63 17.34 -4.30
C GLN A 196 19.93 16.60 -3.96
N LYS A 197 20.23 15.57 -4.72
CA LYS A 197 21.49 14.83 -4.64
C LYS A 197 22.41 15.32 -5.77
N THR A 198 23.48 16.05 -5.43
CA THR A 198 24.50 16.45 -6.39
C THR A 198 25.68 15.50 -6.27
N ARG A 199 26.01 14.80 -7.35
CA ARG A 199 27.23 14.00 -7.42
C ARG A 199 28.38 14.93 -7.76
N LEU A 200 29.38 15.04 -6.85
CA LEU A 200 30.61 15.84 -7.05
C LEU A 200 31.78 14.98 -7.51
N GLY A 201 31.61 13.65 -7.67
CA GLY A 201 32.58 12.66 -8.10
C GLY A 201 32.05 11.25 -7.98
N ASP A 202 32.91 10.23 -8.23
CA ASP A 202 32.49 8.82 -8.21
C ASP A 202 32.03 8.30 -6.84
N THR A 203 32.48 8.96 -5.75
CA THR A 203 32.20 8.56 -4.37
C THR A 203 31.61 9.67 -3.50
N ASP A 204 31.61 10.93 -3.97
CA ASP A 204 31.13 12.08 -3.17
C ASP A 204 29.71 12.50 -3.66
N VAL A 205 28.69 12.16 -2.86
CA VAL A 205 27.30 12.56 -3.07
C VAL A 205 26.92 13.55 -1.99
N ARG A 206 26.75 14.82 -2.36
CA ARG A 206 26.19 15.84 -1.48
C ARG A 206 24.68 15.94 -1.68
N SER A 207 23.97 15.80 -0.57
CA SER A 207 22.53 16.09 -0.54
C SER A 207 22.32 17.49 0.02
N THR A 208 21.51 18.29 -0.64
CA THR A 208 21.14 19.64 -0.20
C THR A 208 19.62 19.74 -0.18
N ILE A 209 19.09 20.57 0.72
CA ILE A 209 17.67 20.96 0.70
C ILE A 209 17.65 22.39 0.22
N PRO A 210 17.40 22.63 -1.07
CA PRO A 210 17.35 23.98 -1.59
C PRO A 210 16.17 24.72 -0.92
N ASP A 211 16.32 26.04 -0.82
CA ASP A 211 15.27 26.95 -0.38
C ASP A 211 14.68 26.73 1.02
N LEU A 212 15.27 25.84 1.85
CA LEU A 212 14.83 25.64 3.24
C LEU A 212 14.81 26.98 4.02
N HIS A 213 15.79 27.84 3.76
CA HIS A 213 15.91 29.15 4.39
C HIS A 213 14.77 30.13 4.02
N LEU A 214 14.02 29.87 2.93
CA LEU A 214 12.86 30.66 2.54
C LEU A 214 11.60 30.33 3.37
N HIS A 215 11.68 29.29 4.21
CA HIS A 215 10.54 28.79 4.99
C HIS A 215 10.81 28.80 6.50
N PRO A 216 11.21 29.95 7.10
CA PRO A 216 11.55 30.00 8.52
C PRO A 216 10.35 29.68 9.40
N GLY A 217 10.59 28.93 10.50
CA GLY A 217 9.57 28.62 11.49
C GLY A 217 8.49 27.64 11.05
N ARG A 218 8.66 26.95 9.92
CA ARG A 218 7.79 25.85 9.50
C ARG A 218 8.30 24.51 10.03
N THR A 219 7.38 23.59 10.26
CA THR A 219 7.68 22.22 10.68
C THR A 219 7.90 21.36 9.42
N PRO A 220 9.10 20.82 9.19
CA PRO A 220 9.35 19.93 8.07
C PRO A 220 8.56 18.64 8.22
N VAL A 221 7.95 18.20 7.13
CA VAL A 221 7.24 16.93 7.02
C VAL A 221 7.90 16.12 5.90
N LEU A 222 8.77 15.20 6.27
CA LEU A 222 9.37 14.24 5.34
C LEU A 222 8.31 13.23 4.92
N ILE A 223 8.06 13.12 3.62
CA ILE A 223 7.07 12.19 3.10
C ILE A 223 7.71 11.17 2.16
N ASP A 224 7.30 9.90 2.29
CA ASP A 224 7.80 8.80 1.47
C ASP A 224 6.65 7.83 1.15
N ASP A 225 6.75 7.06 0.07
CA ASP A 225 5.78 6.00 -0.23
C ASP A 225 6.00 4.78 0.69
N ILE A 226 7.24 4.39 0.96
CA ILE A 226 7.59 3.20 1.74
C ILE A 226 8.70 3.48 2.74
N ILE A 227 8.43 3.30 4.02
CA ILE A 227 9.49 3.17 5.04
C ILE A 227 9.87 1.69 5.18
N SER A 228 10.98 1.29 4.56
CA SER A 228 11.56 -0.05 4.72
C SER A 228 12.70 -0.02 5.75
N THR A 229 13.95 0.15 5.33
CA THR A 229 15.10 0.30 6.23
C THR A 229 15.23 1.70 6.83
N GLY A 230 14.45 2.67 6.37
CA GLY A 230 14.49 4.05 6.84
C GLY A 230 15.73 4.87 6.43
N ARG A 231 16.67 4.30 5.70
CA ARG A 231 17.96 4.98 5.38
C ARG A 231 17.78 6.30 4.65
N THR A 232 16.85 6.38 3.71
CA THR A 232 16.55 7.62 2.99
C THR A 232 16.03 8.70 3.92
N LEU A 233 15.12 8.34 4.83
CA LEU A 233 14.58 9.28 5.81
C LEU A 233 15.63 9.71 6.83
N VAL A 234 16.46 8.78 7.35
CA VAL A 234 17.55 9.09 8.27
C VAL A 234 18.52 10.10 7.65
N ALA A 235 18.95 9.88 6.41
CA ALA A 235 19.80 10.81 5.70
C ALA A 235 19.16 12.21 5.55
N ALA A 236 17.87 12.28 5.22
CA ALA A 236 17.15 13.54 5.10
C ALA A 236 16.96 14.24 6.47
N LEU A 237 16.72 13.47 7.55
CA LEU A 237 16.65 13.97 8.92
C LEU A 237 17.97 14.60 9.36
N ASP A 238 19.10 13.94 9.08
CA ASP A 238 20.44 14.47 9.40
C ASP A 238 20.71 15.78 8.67
N HIS A 239 20.32 15.91 7.41
CA HIS A 239 20.45 17.16 6.65
C HIS A 239 19.58 18.28 7.22
N LEU A 240 18.33 18.01 7.58
CA LEU A 240 17.43 18.98 8.20
C LEU A 240 17.98 19.45 9.55
N ARG A 241 18.49 18.52 10.35
CA ARG A 241 19.12 18.83 11.64
C ARG A 241 20.37 19.69 11.46
N ALA A 242 21.25 19.35 10.51
CA ALA A 242 22.44 20.14 10.20
C ALA A 242 22.12 21.56 9.72
N ALA A 243 20.98 21.73 9.05
CA ALA A 243 20.45 23.03 8.62
C ALA A 243 19.74 23.81 9.75
N GLY A 244 19.73 23.31 10.98
CA GLY A 244 19.09 23.97 12.13
C GLY A 244 17.56 24.00 12.06
N SER A 245 16.93 23.10 11.32
CA SER A 245 15.47 23.05 11.20
C SER A 245 14.83 22.52 12.50
N PRO A 246 13.54 22.87 12.76
CA PRO A 246 12.77 22.23 13.83
C PRO A 246 12.72 20.71 13.64
N PRO A 247 12.50 19.91 14.73
CA PRO A 247 12.40 18.45 14.62
C PRO A 247 11.33 18.03 13.63
N PRO A 248 11.68 17.24 12.59
CA PRO A 248 10.77 16.89 11.50
C PRO A 248 9.72 15.85 11.89
N VAL A 249 8.62 15.83 11.17
CA VAL A 249 7.62 14.76 11.18
C VAL A 249 7.87 13.85 9.97
N CYS A 250 7.87 12.53 10.15
CA CYS A 250 7.98 11.55 9.07
C CYS A 250 6.59 10.97 8.77
N VAL A 251 6.16 11.03 7.52
CA VAL A 251 4.85 10.49 7.08
C VAL A 251 5.06 9.59 5.88
N ALA A 252 4.49 8.38 5.91
CA ALA A 252 4.58 7.49 4.76
C ALA A 252 3.28 6.74 4.49
N VAL A 253 3.15 6.21 3.26
CA VAL A 253 2.03 5.32 2.95
C VAL A 253 2.29 3.97 3.61
N HIS A 254 3.37 3.29 3.30
CA HIS A 254 3.63 1.94 3.74
C HIS A 254 4.73 1.88 4.81
N GLY A 255 4.34 1.66 6.06
CA GLY A 255 5.29 1.41 7.15
C GLY A 255 5.67 -0.07 7.21
N LEU A 256 6.76 -0.48 6.57
CA LEU A 256 7.27 -1.85 6.71
C LEU A 256 8.20 -2.01 7.91
N PHE A 257 8.94 -0.96 8.26
CA PHE A 257 9.87 -0.89 9.39
C PHE A 257 10.76 -2.14 9.54
N ALA A 258 11.50 -2.44 8.47
CA ALA A 258 12.42 -3.57 8.48
C ALA A 258 13.56 -3.35 9.48
N ALA A 259 13.94 -4.41 10.20
CA ALA A 259 14.99 -4.40 11.22
C ALA A 259 14.77 -3.29 12.27
N ASP A 260 15.77 -2.41 12.46
CA ASP A 260 15.82 -1.31 13.42
C ASP A 260 15.37 0.05 12.84
N ALA A 261 14.70 0.06 11.70
CA ALA A 261 14.33 1.28 10.96
C ALA A 261 13.61 2.32 11.83
N LEU A 262 12.67 1.88 12.66
CA LEU A 262 11.90 2.77 13.52
C LEU A 262 12.78 3.47 14.57
N ASP A 263 13.66 2.71 15.19
CA ASP A 263 14.60 3.25 16.20
C ASP A 263 15.65 4.16 15.56
N ALA A 264 16.13 3.82 14.37
CA ALA A 264 17.06 4.65 13.62
C ALA A 264 16.42 6.01 13.22
N ILE A 265 15.17 6.02 12.77
CA ILE A 265 14.43 7.25 12.43
C ILE A 265 14.23 8.11 13.70
N ARG A 266 13.87 7.50 14.82
CA ARG A 266 13.74 8.22 16.11
C ARG A 266 15.06 8.79 16.57
N ALA A 267 16.13 8.01 16.53
CA ALA A 267 17.48 8.45 16.92
C ALA A 267 17.99 9.59 16.02
N ALA A 268 17.61 9.61 14.75
CA ALA A 268 17.92 10.71 13.83
C ALA A 268 17.15 12.01 14.13
N GLY A 269 16.18 11.99 15.06
CA GLY A 269 15.51 13.18 15.58
C GLY A 269 14.12 13.44 14.99
N ALA A 270 13.44 12.43 14.44
CA ALA A 270 12.04 12.56 14.06
C ALA A 270 11.17 12.86 15.29
N ALA A 271 10.41 13.95 15.24
CA ALA A 271 9.48 14.33 16.31
C ALA A 271 8.26 13.42 16.40
N ARG A 272 7.77 13.00 15.24
CA ARG A 272 6.61 12.10 15.08
C ARG A 272 6.79 11.25 13.84
N ILE A 273 6.16 10.08 13.85
CA ILE A 273 6.11 9.17 12.70
C ILE A 273 4.66 8.80 12.49
N ALA A 274 4.15 8.95 11.27
CA ALA A 274 2.79 8.56 10.90
C ALA A 274 2.84 7.71 9.63
N VAL A 275 2.05 6.64 9.60
CA VAL A 275 1.90 5.78 8.42
C VAL A 275 0.44 5.42 8.20
N THR A 276 0.09 5.07 6.96
CA THR A 276 -1.25 4.54 6.74
C THR A 276 -1.37 3.12 7.30
N ASN A 277 -2.59 2.67 7.46
CA ASN A 277 -2.88 1.31 7.91
C ASN A 277 -2.80 0.28 6.76
N THR A 278 -1.98 0.47 5.74
CA THR A 278 -1.83 -0.47 4.61
C THR A 278 -1.08 -1.74 4.95
N VAL A 279 -0.26 -1.73 6.00
CA VAL A 279 0.49 -2.88 6.50
C VAL A 279 0.01 -3.22 7.90
N ASP A 280 -0.45 -4.46 8.09
CA ASP A 280 -0.96 -4.92 9.38
C ASP A 280 0.19 -5.32 10.33
N GLY A 281 -0.06 -5.19 11.63
CA GLY A 281 0.93 -5.53 12.67
C GLY A 281 1.98 -4.46 12.94
N VAL A 282 1.90 -3.30 12.30
CA VAL A 282 2.83 -2.18 12.44
C VAL A 282 2.37 -1.15 13.49
N ALA A 283 1.38 -1.48 14.32
CA ALA A 283 1.03 -0.67 15.49
C ALA A 283 2.19 -0.66 16.50
N ALA A 284 3.27 0.04 16.14
CA ALA A 284 4.41 0.25 17.04
C ALA A 284 4.09 1.42 18.00
N PRO A 285 4.45 1.33 19.29
CA PRO A 285 4.26 2.44 20.21
C PRO A 285 4.86 3.74 19.66
N GLY A 286 4.06 4.83 19.66
CA GLY A 286 4.52 6.14 19.18
C GLY A 286 4.55 6.30 17.65
N VAL A 287 3.87 5.45 16.90
CA VAL A 287 3.59 5.63 15.47
C VAL A 287 2.10 5.94 15.29
N ASP A 288 1.79 7.07 14.67
CA ASP A 288 0.42 7.45 14.34
C ASP A 288 -0.09 6.66 13.13
N THR A 289 -1.36 6.31 13.16
CA THR A 289 -1.99 5.56 12.06
C THR A 289 -3.00 6.43 11.31
N ILE A 290 -2.85 6.49 9.98
CA ILE A 290 -3.77 7.16 9.06
C ILE A 290 -4.66 6.10 8.41
N ALA A 291 -5.95 6.10 8.72
CA ALA A 291 -6.88 5.08 8.26
C ALA A 291 -7.29 5.28 6.79
N LEU A 292 -7.31 4.18 6.02
CA LEU A 292 -7.78 4.11 4.63
C LEU A 292 -8.98 3.15 4.45
N ASP A 293 -9.56 2.66 5.54
CA ASP A 293 -10.58 1.60 5.47
C ASP A 293 -11.83 2.02 4.70
N ALA A 294 -12.26 3.28 4.83
CA ALA A 294 -13.39 3.81 4.07
C ALA A 294 -13.09 3.90 2.56
N ASP A 295 -11.86 4.27 2.21
CA ASP A 295 -11.42 4.33 0.81
C ASP A 295 -11.31 2.92 0.21
N LEU A 296 -10.76 1.97 0.97
CA LEU A 296 -10.72 0.55 0.60
C LEU A 296 -12.14 -0.02 0.41
N ALA A 297 -13.05 0.27 1.33
CA ALA A 297 -14.44 -0.16 1.23
C ALA A 297 -15.12 0.36 -0.05
N GLN A 298 -14.92 1.63 -0.39
CA GLN A 298 -15.42 2.20 -1.64
C GLN A 298 -14.81 1.51 -2.87
N GLY A 299 -13.51 1.28 -2.86
CA GLY A 299 -12.81 0.58 -3.94
C GLY A 299 -13.32 -0.83 -4.18
N VAL A 300 -13.63 -1.56 -3.09
CA VAL A 300 -14.26 -2.90 -3.17
C VAL A 300 -15.62 -2.84 -3.85
N LEU A 301 -16.49 -1.89 -3.44
CA LEU A 301 -17.83 -1.75 -4.08
C LEU A 301 -17.71 -1.47 -5.58
N ASP A 302 -16.81 -0.57 -5.97
CA ASP A 302 -16.65 -0.18 -7.37
C ASP A 302 -16.17 -1.35 -8.24
N LEU A 303 -15.24 -2.16 -7.74
CA LEU A 303 -14.74 -3.34 -8.45
C LEU A 303 -15.76 -4.47 -8.53
N CYS A 304 -16.53 -4.68 -7.46
CA CYS A 304 -17.60 -5.68 -7.42
C CYS A 304 -18.76 -5.32 -8.38
N ALA A 305 -19.13 -4.03 -8.44
CA ALA A 305 -20.20 -3.56 -9.34
C ALA A 305 -19.82 -3.72 -10.81
N ALA A 306 -18.58 -3.41 -11.19
CA ALA A 306 -18.07 -3.54 -12.55
C ALA A 306 -18.06 -5.00 -13.05
N GLY A 307 -17.90 -6.01 -12.16
CA GLY A 307 -17.94 -7.42 -12.49
C GLY A 307 -19.34 -7.94 -12.87
N CYS A 308 -20.37 -7.38 -12.28
CA CYS A 308 -21.75 -7.79 -12.57
C CYS A 308 -22.20 -7.40 -14.00
N SER A 309 -21.66 -6.32 -14.56
CA SER A 309 -22.02 -5.84 -15.89
C SER A 309 -21.47 -6.73 -17.01
N GLN A 310 -20.31 -7.36 -16.84
CA GLN A 310 -19.69 -8.22 -17.87
C GLN A 310 -20.31 -9.61 -17.94
N THR A 311 -20.75 -10.18 -16.81
CA THR A 311 -21.43 -11.49 -16.77
C THR A 311 -22.85 -11.43 -17.36
N ALA A 312 -23.49 -10.28 -17.35
CA ALA A 312 -24.80 -10.08 -17.98
C ALA A 312 -24.71 -10.01 -19.53
N ALA A 313 -23.63 -9.43 -20.05
CA ALA A 313 -23.41 -9.28 -21.50
C ALA A 313 -23.04 -10.61 -22.20
N SER A 314 -22.40 -11.57 -21.49
CA SER A 314 -21.99 -12.86 -22.04
C SER A 314 -23.12 -13.93 -22.09
N LYS A 315 -24.26 -13.68 -21.45
CA LYS A 315 -25.44 -14.59 -21.43
C LYS A 315 -26.54 -14.23 -22.42
N GLY A 316 -26.31 -13.21 -23.26
CA GLY A 316 -27.34 -12.62 -24.15
C GLY A 316 -27.22 -12.93 -25.63
N THR A 317 -26.71 -14.09 -26.05
CA THR A 317 -26.79 -14.52 -27.44
C THR A 317 -27.30 -15.98 -27.51
N PRO A 318 -28.62 -16.23 -27.66
CA PRO A 318 -29.06 -17.50 -28.20
C PRO A 318 -28.91 -17.46 -29.72
N SER A 319 -28.13 -18.40 -30.25
CA SER A 319 -28.11 -18.73 -31.67
C SER A 319 -29.41 -19.38 -32.14
#